data_5017cdf8e37b177862137e4f420bddd4
#
_entry.id   5017cdf8e37b177862137e4f420bddd4
#
_cell.length_a   1.000
_cell.length_b   1.000
_cell.length_c   1.000
_cell.angle_alpha   90.00
_cell.angle_beta   90.00
_cell.angle_gamma   90.00
#
_symmetry.space_group_name_H-M   'P 1'
#
loop_
_entity.id
_entity.type
_entity.pdbx_description
1 polymer ?
#
loop_
_entity_poly.entity_id
_entity_poly.type
_entity_poly.pdbx_seq_one_letter_code
_entity_poly.pdbx_strand_id
1 'polypeptide(L)'
;MPKRQTILITGASSGLGEGMAREFAAKGRHLALCARRTDRLLALKAELEARHPGVRVSVRALDVNDHAQVFEVFRAFKDEFGTLDRVIVNAGLGKGQPIGKGRFDANLQTAQTNFIAALAQCEAAMEIFRAQNGGHLVGISSMSAMRGLGRNLTTYAATKAGFAALLEGIRADVMGRTPIVVTTIFPGYIETELSSKSAKTPLMVDTQSGCRALVAAIEREPASACVPRWPWAAIAWYMRFAPLSWVAKVS
;
A
#
# COMPACT_ATOMS: atom_id res chain seq x y z
N MET A 1 -1.25 -22.56 3.96
CA MET A 1 -1.50 -21.26 4.63
C MET A 1 -2.99 -21.05 4.78
N PRO A 2 -3.49 -20.47 5.88
CA PRO A 2 -4.91 -20.17 6.00
C PRO A 2 -5.33 -19.21 4.89
N LYS A 3 -6.54 -19.40 4.36
CA LYS A 3 -7.08 -18.56 3.30
C LYS A 3 -7.48 -17.20 3.91
N ARG A 4 -6.82 -16.10 3.54
CA ARG A 4 -7.18 -14.75 4.00
C ARG A 4 -8.47 -14.32 3.29
N GLN A 5 -9.62 -14.47 3.95
CA GLN A 5 -10.92 -14.28 3.34
C GLN A 5 -11.36 -12.82 3.33
N THR A 6 -11.16 -12.10 4.43
CA THR A 6 -11.57 -10.69 4.58
C THR A 6 -10.38 -9.77 4.48
N ILE A 7 -10.42 -8.84 3.53
CA ILE A 7 -9.29 -7.96 3.19
C ILE A 7 -9.70 -6.50 3.30
N LEU A 8 -9.02 -5.73 4.14
CA LEU A 8 -9.15 -4.29 4.20
C LEU A 8 -8.12 -3.63 3.30
N ILE A 9 -8.54 -2.67 2.45
CA ILE A 9 -7.66 -1.90 1.57
C ILE A 9 -7.91 -0.41 1.77
N THR A 10 -6.89 0.33 2.17
CA THR A 10 -6.95 1.79 2.24
C THR A 10 -6.58 2.44 0.91
N GLY A 11 -7.15 3.61 0.62
CA GLY A 11 -6.93 4.28 -0.67
C GLY A 11 -7.51 3.50 -1.84
N ALA A 12 -8.63 2.80 -1.64
CA ALA A 12 -9.24 1.90 -2.62
C ALA A 12 -10.06 2.59 -3.71
N SER A 13 -10.16 3.92 -3.72
CA SER A 13 -10.99 4.68 -4.70
C SER A 13 -10.30 4.93 -6.04
N SER A 14 -9.06 4.51 -6.23
CA SER A 14 -8.32 4.64 -7.50
C SER A 14 -7.01 3.85 -7.53
N GLY A 15 -6.42 3.73 -8.70
CA GLY A 15 -5.06 3.23 -8.91
C GLY A 15 -4.84 1.82 -8.36
N LEU A 16 -3.75 1.63 -7.61
CA LEU A 16 -3.37 0.30 -7.10
C LEU A 16 -4.42 -0.27 -6.14
N GLY A 17 -5.01 0.57 -5.27
CA GLY A 17 -6.01 0.12 -4.29
C GLY A 17 -7.27 -0.42 -4.97
N GLU A 18 -7.79 0.31 -5.94
CA GLU A 18 -8.95 -0.08 -6.76
C GLU A 18 -8.66 -1.34 -7.60
N GLY A 19 -7.49 -1.38 -8.26
CA GLY A 19 -7.09 -2.54 -9.05
C GLY A 19 -6.88 -3.80 -8.20
N MET A 20 -6.25 -3.67 -7.02
CA MET A 20 -6.13 -4.80 -6.08
C MET A 20 -7.50 -5.27 -5.58
N ALA A 21 -8.47 -4.37 -5.34
CA ALA A 21 -9.82 -4.74 -4.93
C ALA A 21 -10.50 -5.62 -6.01
N ARG A 22 -10.37 -5.27 -7.30
CA ARG A 22 -10.89 -6.11 -8.41
C ARG A 22 -10.24 -7.49 -8.45
N GLU A 23 -8.93 -7.55 -8.33
CA GLU A 23 -8.18 -8.81 -8.37
C GLU A 23 -8.48 -9.72 -7.16
N PHE A 24 -8.71 -9.15 -5.96
CA PHE A 24 -9.12 -9.93 -4.80
C PHE A 24 -10.59 -10.38 -4.89
N ALA A 25 -11.50 -9.55 -5.38
CA ALA A 25 -12.89 -9.94 -5.63
C ALA A 25 -12.97 -11.12 -6.61
N ALA A 26 -12.20 -11.09 -7.69
CA ALA A 26 -12.09 -12.19 -8.64
C ALA A 26 -11.58 -13.51 -8.03
N LYS A 27 -10.93 -13.44 -6.86
CA LYS A 27 -10.52 -14.61 -6.06
C LYS A 27 -11.54 -15.01 -4.98
N GLY A 28 -12.72 -14.38 -4.98
CA GLY A 28 -13.79 -14.64 -4.02
C GLY A 28 -13.49 -14.12 -2.60
N ARG A 29 -12.68 -13.06 -2.47
CA ARG A 29 -12.37 -12.44 -1.16
C ARG A 29 -13.41 -11.39 -0.82
N HIS A 30 -13.79 -11.30 0.44
CA HIS A 30 -14.59 -10.21 0.97
C HIS A 30 -13.73 -8.96 1.18
N LEU A 31 -14.30 -7.79 0.94
CA LEU A 31 -13.55 -6.54 0.88
C LEU A 31 -14.11 -5.47 1.81
N ALA A 32 -13.25 -4.92 2.64
CA ALA A 32 -13.46 -3.72 3.43
C ALA A 32 -12.66 -2.59 2.76
N LEU A 33 -13.34 -1.67 2.06
CA LEU A 33 -12.69 -0.65 1.25
C LEU A 33 -12.88 0.73 1.87
N CYS A 34 -11.81 1.51 2.01
CA CYS A 34 -11.92 2.87 2.50
C CYS A 34 -11.07 3.87 1.72
N ALA A 35 -11.60 5.06 1.57
CA ALA A 35 -10.98 6.23 0.95
C ALA A 35 -11.82 7.48 1.20
N ARG A 36 -11.32 8.66 0.80
CA ARG A 36 -12.05 9.93 0.89
C ARG A 36 -13.18 10.05 -0.14
N ARG A 37 -13.02 9.47 -1.35
CA ARG A 37 -13.97 9.55 -2.47
C ARG A 37 -14.98 8.39 -2.35
N THR A 38 -16.04 8.61 -1.60
CA THR A 38 -17.07 7.60 -1.32
C THR A 38 -17.91 7.25 -2.54
N ASP A 39 -18.17 8.20 -3.41
CA ASP A 39 -18.85 7.99 -4.70
C ASP A 39 -18.17 6.91 -5.54
N ARG A 40 -16.85 6.99 -5.68
CA ARG A 40 -16.06 5.97 -6.39
C ARG A 40 -16.04 4.61 -5.68
N LEU A 41 -16.01 4.61 -4.35
CA LEU A 41 -16.08 3.36 -3.58
C LEU A 41 -17.44 2.66 -3.76
N LEU A 42 -18.54 3.41 -3.77
CA LEU A 42 -19.88 2.87 -4.00
C LEU A 42 -20.03 2.31 -5.42
N ALA A 43 -19.52 3.00 -6.42
CA ALA A 43 -19.47 2.51 -7.79
C ALA A 43 -18.67 1.20 -7.91
N LEU A 44 -17.47 1.16 -7.29
CA LEU A 44 -16.63 -0.04 -7.25
C LEU A 44 -17.32 -1.20 -6.51
N LYS A 45 -17.97 -0.93 -5.37
CA LYS A 45 -18.76 -1.94 -4.64
C LYS A 45 -19.82 -2.56 -5.55
N ALA A 46 -20.65 -1.73 -6.21
CA ALA A 46 -21.71 -2.20 -7.11
C ALA A 46 -21.14 -3.05 -8.27
N GLU A 47 -20.03 -2.62 -8.86
CA GLU A 47 -19.32 -3.38 -9.90
C GLU A 47 -18.88 -4.76 -9.39
N LEU A 48 -18.24 -4.81 -8.22
CA LEU A 48 -17.63 -6.03 -7.70
C LEU A 48 -18.68 -7.06 -7.25
N GLU A 49 -19.75 -6.62 -6.58
CA GLU A 49 -20.83 -7.49 -6.13
C GLU A 49 -21.64 -8.04 -7.31
N ALA A 50 -21.83 -7.24 -8.37
CA ALA A 50 -22.50 -7.71 -9.59
C ALA A 50 -21.66 -8.75 -10.38
N ARG A 51 -20.34 -8.55 -10.44
CA ARG A 51 -19.43 -9.45 -11.19
C ARG A 51 -19.05 -10.71 -10.44
N HIS A 52 -19.10 -10.69 -9.11
CA HIS A 52 -18.63 -11.78 -8.26
C HIS A 52 -19.69 -12.12 -7.21
N PRO A 53 -20.77 -12.85 -7.58
CA PRO A 53 -21.81 -13.28 -6.65
C PRO A 53 -21.20 -14.02 -5.45
N GLY A 54 -21.59 -13.63 -4.23
CA GLY A 54 -21.06 -14.18 -2.98
C GLY A 54 -19.85 -13.43 -2.41
N VAL A 55 -19.26 -12.47 -3.13
CA VAL A 55 -18.31 -11.53 -2.56
C VAL A 55 -19.06 -10.42 -1.82
N ARG A 56 -18.76 -10.22 -0.56
CA ARG A 56 -19.28 -9.12 0.23
C ARG A 56 -18.32 -7.95 0.19
N VAL A 57 -18.80 -6.76 -0.17
CA VAL A 57 -18.02 -5.53 -0.19
C VAL A 57 -18.64 -4.51 0.74
N SER A 58 -17.89 -4.03 1.72
CA SER A 58 -18.26 -2.90 2.58
C SER A 58 -17.37 -1.70 2.30
N VAL A 59 -17.94 -0.50 2.33
CA VAL A 59 -17.22 0.74 2.03
C VAL A 59 -17.43 1.78 3.13
N ARG A 60 -16.37 2.51 3.49
CA ARG A 60 -16.42 3.60 4.47
C ARG A 60 -15.58 4.79 4.01
N ALA A 61 -16.08 6.00 4.30
CA ALA A 61 -15.26 7.21 4.15
C ALA A 61 -14.10 7.16 5.14
N LEU A 62 -12.89 7.51 4.67
CA LEU A 62 -11.72 7.64 5.54
C LEU A 62 -10.72 8.62 4.92
N ASP A 63 -10.38 9.69 5.65
CA ASP A 63 -9.11 10.37 5.45
C ASP A 63 -8.08 9.75 6.40
N VAL A 64 -7.06 9.10 5.88
CA VAL A 64 -6.02 8.45 6.68
C VAL A 64 -5.21 9.43 7.54
N ASN A 65 -5.28 10.74 7.26
CA ASN A 65 -4.66 11.78 8.08
C ASN A 65 -5.51 12.14 9.32
N ASP A 66 -6.77 11.74 9.38
CA ASP A 66 -7.56 11.70 10.61
C ASP A 66 -7.26 10.38 11.33
N HIS A 67 -6.28 10.42 12.22
CA HIS A 67 -5.80 9.22 12.89
C HIS A 67 -6.85 8.57 13.78
N ALA A 68 -7.70 9.36 14.46
CA ALA A 68 -8.80 8.82 15.27
C ALA A 68 -9.80 8.04 14.40
N GLN A 69 -10.17 8.61 13.24
CA GLN A 69 -11.04 7.97 12.27
C GLN A 69 -10.46 6.67 11.73
N VAL A 70 -9.12 6.55 11.59
CA VAL A 70 -8.47 5.28 11.18
C VAL A 70 -8.83 4.16 12.15
N PHE A 71 -8.67 4.36 13.46
CA PHE A 71 -8.98 3.35 14.47
C PHE A 71 -10.49 3.00 14.49
N GLU A 72 -11.35 4.01 14.39
CA GLU A 72 -12.81 3.82 14.35
C GLU A 72 -13.24 2.98 13.13
N VAL A 73 -12.78 3.35 11.94
CA VAL A 73 -13.15 2.68 10.69
C VAL A 73 -12.63 1.24 10.66
N PHE A 74 -11.40 0.99 11.13
CA PHE A 74 -10.85 -0.36 11.17
C PHE A 74 -11.61 -1.26 12.14
N ARG A 75 -11.96 -0.77 13.34
CA ARG A 75 -12.80 -1.51 14.28
C ARG A 75 -14.20 -1.77 13.71
N ALA A 76 -14.83 -0.77 13.10
CA ALA A 76 -16.13 -0.91 12.49
C ALA A 76 -16.16 -1.99 11.38
N PHE A 77 -15.11 -2.09 10.57
CA PHE A 77 -14.98 -3.18 9.60
C PHE A 77 -14.75 -4.54 10.25
N LYS A 78 -13.92 -4.59 11.30
CA LYS A 78 -13.70 -5.82 12.08
C LYS A 78 -15.00 -6.32 12.71
N ASP A 79 -15.81 -5.44 13.28
CA ASP A 79 -17.09 -5.79 13.89
C ASP A 79 -18.11 -6.24 12.84
N GLU A 80 -18.15 -5.58 11.68
CA GLU A 80 -19.04 -5.92 10.58
C GLU A 80 -18.72 -7.28 9.93
N PHE A 81 -17.44 -7.62 9.75
CA PHE A 81 -17.02 -8.87 9.12
C PHE A 81 -16.70 -10.01 10.11
N GLY A 82 -16.62 -9.71 11.41
CA GLY A 82 -16.20 -10.65 12.46
C GLY A 82 -14.68 -10.80 12.56
N THR A 83 -13.97 -10.82 11.42
CA THR A 83 -12.49 -10.88 11.35
C THR A 83 -11.97 -9.98 10.23
N LEU A 84 -10.75 -9.49 10.38
CA LEU A 84 -9.96 -8.93 9.29
C LEU A 84 -8.71 -9.80 9.10
N ASP A 85 -8.67 -10.57 8.02
CA ASP A 85 -7.57 -11.50 7.81
C ASP A 85 -6.34 -10.81 7.21
N ARG A 86 -6.54 -9.75 6.42
CA ARG A 86 -5.48 -8.98 5.80
C ARG A 86 -5.82 -7.50 5.79
N VAL A 87 -4.85 -6.66 6.14
CA VAL A 87 -4.94 -5.20 5.99
C VAL A 87 -3.84 -4.72 5.05
N ILE A 88 -4.23 -4.01 4.00
CA ILE A 88 -3.33 -3.44 2.99
C ILE A 88 -3.27 -1.93 3.20
N VAL A 89 -2.18 -1.47 3.79
CA VAL A 89 -1.84 -0.06 3.96
C VAL A 89 -1.31 0.45 2.63
N ASN A 90 -2.21 1.00 1.81
CA ASN A 90 -1.95 1.42 0.44
C ASN A 90 -2.11 2.93 0.23
N ALA A 91 -2.94 3.61 1.01
CA ALA A 91 -3.16 5.05 0.88
C ALA A 91 -1.84 5.82 0.87
N GLY A 92 -1.66 6.69 -0.12
CA GLY A 92 -0.44 7.47 -0.26
C GLY A 92 -0.58 8.54 -1.33
N LEU A 93 0.37 9.46 -1.37
CA LEU A 93 0.42 10.52 -2.36
C LEU A 93 1.86 10.86 -2.77
N GLY A 94 2.00 11.49 -3.95
CA GLY A 94 3.29 11.88 -4.52
C GLY A 94 3.31 13.38 -4.86
N LYS A 95 3.21 14.25 -3.84
CA LYS A 95 3.23 15.71 -4.03
C LYS A 95 4.58 16.36 -3.72
N GLY A 96 5.63 15.58 -3.51
CA GLY A 96 6.96 16.07 -3.16
C GLY A 96 7.46 17.19 -4.08
N GLN A 97 8.21 18.11 -3.51
CA GLN A 97 8.84 19.25 -4.19
C GLN A 97 10.32 19.32 -3.79
N PRO A 98 11.18 19.93 -4.62
CA PRO A 98 12.58 20.07 -4.27
C PRO A 98 12.76 20.83 -2.95
N ILE A 99 13.62 20.31 -2.09
CA ILE A 99 13.91 20.92 -0.78
C ILE A 99 14.53 22.30 -0.99
N GLY A 100 14.09 23.27 -0.17
CA GLY A 100 14.59 24.65 -0.22
C GLY A 100 13.98 25.52 -1.33
N LYS A 101 12.90 25.05 -2.01
CA LYS A 101 12.21 25.81 -3.06
C LYS A 101 10.87 26.41 -2.60
N GLY A 102 10.69 26.62 -1.30
CA GLY A 102 9.51 27.31 -0.74
C GLY A 102 8.21 26.51 -0.77
N ARG A 103 8.24 25.18 -0.95
CA ARG A 103 7.07 24.32 -1.01
C ARG A 103 7.09 23.28 0.12
N PHE A 104 7.34 23.76 1.34
CA PHE A 104 7.30 22.91 2.54
C PHE A 104 5.94 22.26 2.75
N ASP A 105 4.85 22.96 2.43
CA ASP A 105 3.47 22.46 2.50
C ASP A 105 3.28 21.12 1.77
N ALA A 106 3.77 21.03 0.53
CA ALA A 106 3.66 19.83 -0.29
C ALA A 106 4.50 18.66 0.26
N ASN A 107 5.70 18.96 0.77
CA ASN A 107 6.58 17.99 1.40
C ASN A 107 6.00 17.50 2.74
N LEU A 108 5.47 18.41 3.56
CA LEU A 108 4.80 18.09 4.82
C LEU A 108 3.59 17.17 4.58
N GLN A 109 2.72 17.52 3.62
CA GLN A 109 1.57 16.69 3.26
C GLN A 109 1.99 15.28 2.81
N THR A 110 3.08 15.18 2.05
CA THR A 110 3.65 13.90 1.63
C THR A 110 4.13 13.08 2.84
N ALA A 111 4.82 13.71 3.79
CA ALA A 111 5.33 13.06 5.00
C ALA A 111 4.17 12.59 5.90
N GLN A 112 3.19 13.45 6.14
CA GLN A 112 2.02 13.14 6.94
C GLN A 112 1.24 11.94 6.38
N THR A 113 0.93 11.95 5.08
CA THR A 113 0.14 10.87 4.48
C THR A 113 0.91 9.58 4.32
N ASN A 114 2.17 9.64 3.82
CA ASN A 114 2.91 8.43 3.46
C ASN A 114 3.61 7.75 4.64
N PHE A 115 3.83 8.47 5.75
CA PHE A 115 4.53 7.91 6.90
C PHE A 115 3.70 8.00 8.19
N ILE A 116 3.27 9.17 8.63
CA ILE A 116 2.55 9.30 9.90
C ILE A 116 1.18 8.61 9.83
N ALA A 117 0.40 8.87 8.78
CA ALA A 117 -0.87 8.18 8.59
C ALA A 117 -0.72 6.68 8.32
N ALA A 118 0.38 6.26 7.68
CA ALA A 118 0.68 4.85 7.51
C ALA A 118 1.01 4.16 8.85
N LEU A 119 1.73 4.86 9.75
CA LEU A 119 1.95 4.39 11.13
C LEU A 119 0.63 4.17 11.86
N ALA A 120 -0.31 5.14 11.84
CA ALA A 120 -1.62 5.00 12.48
C ALA A 120 -2.41 3.80 11.93
N GLN A 121 -2.34 3.56 10.62
CA GLN A 121 -2.97 2.39 9.99
C GLN A 121 -2.32 1.07 10.43
N CYS A 122 -0.99 1.04 10.58
CA CYS A 122 -0.28 -0.13 11.10
C CYS A 122 -0.67 -0.40 12.56
N GLU A 123 -0.74 0.62 13.40
CA GLU A 123 -1.16 0.49 14.81
C GLU A 123 -2.58 -0.08 14.89
N ALA A 124 -3.56 0.51 14.19
CA ALA A 124 -4.93 0.03 14.19
C ALA A 124 -5.07 -1.42 13.69
N ALA A 125 -4.31 -1.80 12.64
CA ALA A 125 -4.29 -3.16 12.14
C ALA A 125 -3.67 -4.13 13.15
N MET A 126 -2.56 -3.74 13.78
CA MET A 126 -1.84 -4.59 14.74
C MET A 126 -2.61 -4.78 16.04
N GLU A 127 -3.36 -3.77 16.54
CA GLU A 127 -4.29 -3.95 17.65
C GLU A 127 -5.30 -5.09 17.36
N ILE A 128 -5.94 -5.05 16.18
CA ILE A 128 -6.90 -6.07 15.75
C ILE A 128 -6.22 -7.45 15.62
N PHE A 129 -5.06 -7.51 14.98
CA PHE A 129 -4.35 -8.77 14.74
C PHE A 129 -3.83 -9.41 16.02
N ARG A 130 -3.38 -8.61 17.00
CA ARG A 130 -2.99 -9.12 18.32
C ARG A 130 -4.20 -9.64 19.09
N ALA A 131 -5.33 -8.92 19.06
CA ALA A 131 -6.57 -9.32 19.76
C ALA A 131 -7.16 -10.62 19.14
N GLN A 132 -7.10 -10.81 17.82
CA GLN A 132 -7.62 -12.01 17.16
C GLN A 132 -6.57 -13.12 16.98
N ASN A 133 -5.35 -12.94 17.53
CA ASN A 133 -4.21 -13.85 17.43
C ASN A 133 -3.92 -14.32 15.99
N GLY A 134 -3.79 -13.37 15.07
CA GLY A 134 -3.44 -13.66 13.69
C GLY A 134 -3.85 -12.57 12.72
N GLY A 135 -3.21 -12.55 11.56
CA GLY A 135 -3.49 -11.59 10.51
C GLY A 135 -2.32 -11.40 9.57
N HIS A 136 -2.54 -10.64 8.49
CA HIS A 136 -1.51 -10.30 7.53
C HIS A 136 -1.49 -8.79 7.26
N LEU A 137 -0.48 -8.11 7.78
CA LEU A 137 -0.22 -6.70 7.50
C LEU A 137 0.59 -6.58 6.21
N VAL A 138 0.07 -5.82 5.25
CA VAL A 138 0.75 -5.54 3.98
C VAL A 138 0.94 -4.03 3.83
N GLY A 139 2.17 -3.60 3.66
CA GLY A 139 2.46 -2.20 3.35
C GLY A 139 2.91 -2.02 1.91
N ILE A 140 2.27 -1.07 1.21
CA ILE A 140 2.64 -0.68 -0.15
C ILE A 140 3.66 0.46 -0.07
N SER A 141 4.94 0.10 -0.14
CA SER A 141 6.06 1.04 -0.21
C SER A 141 6.29 1.48 -1.68
N SER A 142 7.51 1.48 -2.15
CA SER A 142 7.89 1.84 -3.53
C SER A 142 9.32 1.40 -3.81
N MET A 143 9.68 1.20 -5.07
CA MET A 143 11.08 1.10 -5.50
C MET A 143 11.91 2.34 -5.11
N SER A 144 11.26 3.51 -5.00
CA SER A 144 11.89 4.74 -4.50
C SER A 144 12.41 4.64 -3.06
N ALA A 145 11.99 3.63 -2.29
CA ALA A 145 12.50 3.38 -0.94
C ALA A 145 13.92 2.80 -0.91
N MET A 146 14.43 2.30 -2.03
CA MET A 146 15.74 1.63 -2.09
C MET A 146 16.91 2.59 -1.94
N ARG A 147 16.72 3.88 -2.26
CA ARG A 147 17.76 4.91 -2.19
C ARG A 147 17.14 6.29 -2.01
N GLY A 148 17.90 7.23 -1.46
CA GLY A 148 17.58 8.66 -1.54
C GLY A 148 17.56 9.10 -3.01
N LEU A 149 16.46 9.74 -3.42
CA LEU A 149 16.26 10.28 -4.77
C LEU A 149 16.18 11.79 -4.71
N GLY A 150 16.59 12.45 -5.80
CA GLY A 150 16.64 13.92 -5.84
C GLY A 150 15.31 14.57 -6.24
N ARG A 151 15.33 15.91 -6.27
CA ARG A 151 14.24 16.76 -6.77
C ARG A 151 12.90 16.50 -6.08
N ASN A 152 11.85 16.30 -6.85
CA ASN A 152 10.48 16.07 -6.35
C ASN A 152 10.32 14.73 -5.60
N LEU A 153 11.28 13.81 -5.75
CA LEU A 153 11.21 12.48 -5.13
C LEU A 153 11.89 12.42 -3.76
N THR A 154 12.59 13.47 -3.32
CA THR A 154 13.38 13.44 -2.08
C THR A 154 12.52 13.06 -0.87
N THR A 155 11.46 13.80 -0.60
CA THR A 155 10.55 13.52 0.53
C THR A 155 9.79 12.22 0.31
N TYR A 156 9.31 11.96 -0.91
CA TYR A 156 8.60 10.74 -1.23
C TYR A 156 9.47 9.49 -0.95
N ALA A 157 10.70 9.46 -1.45
CA ALA A 157 11.64 8.36 -1.24
C ALA A 157 11.92 8.15 0.26
N ALA A 158 12.17 9.23 1.00
CA ALA A 158 12.41 9.18 2.44
C ALA A 158 11.20 8.59 3.19
N THR A 159 9.96 9.02 2.86
CA THR A 159 8.76 8.49 3.51
C THR A 159 8.52 7.01 3.21
N LYS A 160 8.76 6.58 1.97
CA LYS A 160 8.62 5.18 1.57
C LYS A 160 9.71 4.28 2.15
N ALA A 161 10.94 4.81 2.33
CA ALA A 161 12.01 4.12 3.04
C ALA A 161 11.70 3.98 4.55
N GLY A 162 11.25 5.06 5.19
CA GLY A 162 10.82 5.03 6.59
C GLY A 162 9.67 4.05 6.82
N PHE A 163 8.67 4.03 5.93
CA PHE A 163 7.57 3.08 6.01
C PHE A 163 8.03 1.62 5.82
N ALA A 164 8.97 1.36 4.92
CA ALA A 164 9.54 0.02 4.75
C ALA A 164 10.30 -0.44 6.00
N ALA A 165 11.06 0.46 6.64
CA ALA A 165 11.77 0.19 7.89
C ALA A 165 10.79 -0.06 9.06
N LEU A 166 9.68 0.70 9.14
CA LEU A 166 8.62 0.48 10.13
C LEU A 166 8.04 -0.94 10.00
N LEU A 167 7.68 -1.36 8.79
CA LEU A 167 7.16 -2.70 8.55
C LEU A 167 8.17 -3.80 8.88
N GLU A 168 9.46 -3.56 8.64
CA GLU A 168 10.53 -4.47 9.01
C GLU A 168 10.64 -4.61 10.53
N GLY A 169 10.56 -3.49 11.28
CA GLY A 169 10.53 -3.49 12.73
C GLY A 169 9.34 -4.24 13.31
N ILE A 170 8.11 -4.00 12.78
CA ILE A 170 6.91 -4.76 13.19
C ILE A 170 7.09 -6.25 12.90
N ARG A 171 7.67 -6.62 11.75
CA ARG A 171 7.95 -8.01 11.41
C ARG A 171 8.92 -8.64 12.41
N ALA A 172 10.00 -7.97 12.77
CA ALA A 172 10.97 -8.46 13.74
C ALA A 172 10.35 -8.68 15.12
N ASP A 173 9.39 -7.83 15.52
CA ASP A 173 8.67 -7.97 16.78
C ASP A 173 7.74 -9.19 16.84
N VAL A 174 7.08 -9.54 15.74
CA VAL A 174 6.09 -10.62 15.70
C VAL A 174 6.66 -11.98 15.22
N MET A 175 7.79 -11.97 14.53
CA MET A 175 8.37 -13.16 13.90
C MET A 175 8.74 -14.25 14.94
N GLY A 176 8.21 -15.45 14.74
CA GLY A 176 8.43 -16.57 15.66
C GLY A 176 7.69 -16.49 16.99
N ARG A 177 6.93 -15.41 17.24
CA ARG A 177 6.18 -15.18 18.49
C ARG A 177 4.67 -15.26 18.33
N THR A 178 4.18 -14.88 17.14
CA THR A 178 2.75 -14.83 16.84
C THR A 178 2.48 -15.35 15.42
N PRO A 179 1.25 -15.78 15.09
CA PRO A 179 0.88 -16.14 13.72
C PRO A 179 0.57 -14.92 12.83
N ILE A 180 1.05 -13.74 13.21
CA ILE A 180 0.91 -12.51 12.40
C ILE A 180 2.02 -12.45 11.35
N VAL A 181 1.63 -12.19 10.10
CA VAL A 181 2.56 -12.03 8.98
C VAL A 181 2.64 -10.56 8.59
N VAL A 182 3.84 -10.10 8.21
CA VAL A 182 4.07 -8.72 7.75
C VAL A 182 4.82 -8.73 6.43
N THR A 183 4.21 -8.17 5.38
CA THR A 183 4.79 -8.09 4.03
C THR A 183 5.01 -6.64 3.62
N THR A 184 6.20 -6.36 3.11
CA THR A 184 6.52 -5.07 2.46
C THR A 184 6.55 -5.26 0.95
N ILE A 185 5.71 -4.53 0.21
CA ILE A 185 5.70 -4.54 -1.25
C ILE A 185 6.38 -3.29 -1.77
N PHE A 186 7.25 -3.47 -2.77
CA PHE A 186 7.94 -2.40 -3.48
C PHE A 186 7.49 -2.40 -4.95
N PRO A 187 6.38 -1.69 -5.27
CA PRO A 187 5.96 -1.53 -6.67
C PRO A 187 7.01 -0.75 -7.46
N GLY A 188 7.27 -1.22 -8.69
CA GLY A 188 7.92 -0.43 -9.71
C GLY A 188 6.97 0.58 -10.35
N TYR A 189 7.24 0.97 -11.60
CA TYR A 189 6.34 1.85 -12.33
C TYR A 189 5.12 1.09 -12.83
N ILE A 190 3.97 1.38 -12.23
CA ILE A 190 2.65 0.90 -12.64
C ILE A 190 1.83 2.13 -13.00
N GLU A 191 1.16 2.10 -14.13
CA GLU A 191 0.31 3.19 -14.58
C GLU A 191 -0.85 3.40 -13.60
N THR A 192 -0.99 4.63 -13.08
CA THR A 192 -2.03 5.02 -12.13
C THR A 192 -2.34 6.49 -12.30
N GLU A 193 -3.43 6.99 -11.70
CA GLU A 193 -3.71 8.44 -11.66
C GLU A 193 -2.54 9.24 -11.06
N LEU A 194 -1.74 8.66 -10.17
CA LEU A 194 -0.55 9.29 -9.58
C LEU A 194 0.61 9.41 -10.58
N SER A 195 0.76 8.45 -11.48
CA SER A 195 1.83 8.40 -12.48
C SER A 195 1.45 8.98 -13.83
N SER A 196 0.16 9.24 -14.09
CA SER A 196 -0.36 9.73 -15.38
C SER A 196 0.19 11.09 -15.81
N LYS A 197 0.73 11.88 -14.86
CA LYS A 197 1.40 13.18 -15.11
C LYS A 197 2.89 13.04 -15.46
N SER A 198 3.45 11.84 -15.34
CA SER A 198 4.84 11.57 -15.73
C SER A 198 4.86 11.10 -17.19
N ALA A 199 5.85 11.56 -17.97
CA ALA A 199 6.08 11.03 -19.31
C ALA A 199 6.21 9.51 -19.26
N LYS A 200 5.87 8.79 -20.35
CA LYS A 200 5.99 7.32 -20.44
C LYS A 200 7.37 6.90 -19.95
N THR A 201 7.39 6.35 -18.73
CA THR A 201 8.63 5.93 -18.09
C THR A 201 8.99 4.55 -18.64
N PRO A 202 10.24 4.27 -19.01
CA PRO A 202 10.67 2.92 -19.36
C PRO A 202 10.29 1.93 -18.25
N LEU A 203 9.90 0.71 -18.62
CA LEU A 203 9.49 -0.37 -17.71
C LEU A 203 8.16 -0.14 -17.00
N MET A 204 7.34 0.83 -17.43
CA MET A 204 5.99 1.01 -16.91
C MET A 204 5.09 -0.13 -17.41
N VAL A 205 4.37 -0.75 -16.50
CA VAL A 205 3.34 -1.75 -16.81
C VAL A 205 1.95 -1.14 -16.63
N ASP A 206 0.97 -1.65 -17.38
CA ASP A 206 -0.41 -1.23 -17.23
C ASP A 206 -0.96 -1.57 -15.84
N THR A 207 -2.02 -0.85 -15.43
CA THR A 207 -2.64 -0.98 -14.10
C THR A 207 -3.10 -2.41 -13.82
N GLN A 208 -3.72 -3.08 -14.80
CA GLN A 208 -4.28 -4.42 -14.60
C GLN A 208 -3.18 -5.46 -14.37
N SER A 209 -2.19 -5.50 -15.23
CA SER A 209 -1.03 -6.40 -15.10
C SER A 209 -0.26 -6.15 -13.81
N GLY A 210 -0.07 -4.87 -13.47
CA GLY A 210 0.59 -4.47 -12.22
C GLY A 210 -0.17 -4.93 -10.98
N CYS A 211 -1.48 -4.72 -10.93
CA CYS A 211 -2.32 -5.13 -9.80
C CYS A 211 -2.43 -6.66 -9.68
N ARG A 212 -2.50 -7.38 -10.80
CA ARG A 212 -2.45 -8.85 -10.81
C ARG A 212 -1.14 -9.36 -10.21
N ALA A 213 -0.02 -8.76 -10.59
CA ALA A 213 1.31 -9.11 -10.04
C ALA A 213 1.41 -8.76 -8.54
N LEU A 214 0.85 -7.61 -8.11
CA LEU A 214 0.78 -7.22 -6.69
C LEU A 214 0.01 -8.25 -5.87
N VAL A 215 -1.21 -8.58 -6.28
CA VAL A 215 -2.05 -9.56 -5.58
C VAL A 215 -1.39 -10.94 -5.55
N ALA A 216 -0.79 -11.38 -6.66
CA ALA A 216 -0.05 -12.64 -6.70
C ALA A 216 1.17 -12.64 -5.74
N ALA A 217 1.85 -11.52 -5.58
CA ALA A 217 2.94 -11.39 -4.60
C ALA A 217 2.41 -11.40 -3.16
N ILE A 218 1.36 -10.64 -2.87
CA ILE A 218 0.74 -10.52 -1.54
C ILE A 218 0.19 -11.89 -1.06
N GLU A 219 -0.43 -12.67 -1.95
CA GLU A 219 -0.98 -13.99 -1.62
C GLU A 219 0.11 -15.01 -1.19
N ARG A 220 1.36 -14.83 -1.61
CA ARG A 220 2.49 -15.65 -1.16
C ARG A 220 3.03 -15.28 0.22
N GLU A 221 2.60 -14.18 0.79
CA GLU A 221 2.99 -13.68 2.12
C GLU A 221 4.53 -13.60 2.33
N PRO A 222 5.33 -13.07 1.38
CA PRO A 222 6.77 -12.95 1.58
C PRO A 222 7.10 -11.84 2.60
N ALA A 223 8.28 -11.89 3.20
CA ALA A 223 8.76 -10.77 4.02
C ALA A 223 8.82 -9.46 3.21
N SER A 224 9.29 -9.53 1.97
CA SER A 224 9.28 -8.40 1.03
C SER A 224 9.28 -8.87 -0.42
N ALA A 225 8.76 -8.02 -1.34
CA ALA A 225 8.79 -8.29 -2.77
C ALA A 225 8.84 -7.02 -3.62
N CYS A 226 9.70 -7.01 -4.64
CA CYS A 226 9.62 -6.06 -5.75
C CYS A 226 8.56 -6.55 -6.76
N VAL A 227 7.72 -5.65 -7.26
CA VAL A 227 6.60 -6.02 -8.14
C VAL A 227 6.49 -5.07 -9.34
N PRO A 228 6.53 -5.57 -10.60
CA PRO A 228 6.90 -6.94 -10.97
C PRO A 228 8.30 -7.35 -10.48
N ARG A 229 8.53 -8.66 -10.29
CA ARG A 229 9.85 -9.09 -9.78
C ARG A 229 10.99 -8.73 -10.74
N TRP A 230 10.80 -8.97 -12.04
CA TRP A 230 11.77 -8.60 -13.08
C TRP A 230 11.24 -7.39 -13.86
N PRO A 231 12.07 -6.39 -14.15
CA PRO A 231 13.50 -6.26 -13.79
C PRO A 231 13.74 -5.60 -12.42
N TRP A 232 12.68 -5.30 -11.65
CA TRP A 232 12.75 -4.45 -10.45
C TRP A 232 13.60 -5.01 -9.32
N ALA A 233 13.73 -6.34 -9.18
CA ALA A 233 14.61 -6.92 -8.18
C ALA A 233 16.10 -6.62 -8.47
N ALA A 234 16.50 -6.66 -9.74
CA ALA A 234 17.86 -6.28 -10.14
C ALA A 234 18.12 -4.78 -9.97
N ILE A 235 17.12 -3.96 -10.33
CA ILE A 235 17.20 -2.50 -10.14
C ILE A 235 17.27 -2.14 -8.65
N ALA A 236 16.50 -2.82 -7.77
CA ALA A 236 16.56 -2.62 -6.32
C ALA A 236 17.98 -2.88 -5.78
N TRP A 237 18.58 -3.99 -6.20
CA TRP A 237 19.95 -4.32 -5.83
C TRP A 237 20.92 -3.24 -6.30
N TYR A 238 20.85 -2.83 -7.57
CA TYR A 238 21.67 -1.74 -8.11
C TYR A 238 21.49 -0.45 -7.34
N MET A 239 20.26 0.00 -7.13
CA MET A 239 19.97 1.23 -6.39
C MET A 239 20.55 1.20 -4.96
N ARG A 240 20.54 0.05 -4.31
CA ARG A 240 20.99 -0.10 -2.92
C ARG A 240 22.50 -0.01 -2.79
N PHE A 241 23.26 -0.55 -3.75
CA PHE A 241 24.73 -0.71 -3.66
C PHE A 241 25.53 0.21 -4.57
N ALA A 242 24.94 0.74 -5.65
CA ALA A 242 25.63 1.65 -6.56
C ALA A 242 25.99 2.98 -5.87
N PRO A 243 27.09 3.63 -6.28
CA PRO A 243 27.42 4.99 -5.85
C PRO A 243 26.27 5.95 -6.12
N LEU A 244 26.04 6.91 -5.19
CA LEU A 244 24.94 7.88 -5.33
C LEU A 244 25.02 8.66 -6.64
N SER A 245 26.23 9.00 -7.08
CA SER A 245 26.50 9.72 -8.36
C SER A 245 25.98 8.98 -9.57
N TRP A 246 25.90 7.64 -9.54
CA TRP A 246 25.37 6.84 -10.63
C TRP A 246 23.84 6.80 -10.60
N VAL A 247 23.26 6.61 -9.41
CA VAL A 247 21.81 6.60 -9.24
C VAL A 247 21.20 7.97 -9.58
N ALA A 248 21.86 9.06 -9.19
CA ALA A 248 21.37 10.42 -9.46
C ALA A 248 21.34 10.80 -10.96
N LYS A 249 22.04 10.07 -11.84
CA LYS A 249 21.99 10.29 -13.29
C LYS A 249 20.79 9.66 -13.97
N VAL A 250 20.17 8.67 -13.32
CA VAL A 250 19.03 7.90 -13.84
C VAL A 250 17.72 8.13 -13.10
N SER A 251 17.72 9.06 -12.11
CA SER A 251 16.57 9.43 -11.27
C SER A 251 15.95 10.79 -11.63
#